data_3708d6ad66ba3d5430249c9321a49183
#
_entry.id   3708d6ad66ba3d5430249c9321a49183
#
_cell.length_a   1.000
_cell.length_b   1.000
_cell.length_c   1.000
_cell.angle_alpha   90.00
_cell.angle_beta   90.00
_cell.angle_gamma   90.00
#
_symmetry.space_group_name_H-M   'P 1'
#
loop_
_entity.id
_entity.type
_entity.pdbx_description
1 polymer ?
#
loop_
_entity_poly.entity_id
_entity_poly.type
_entity_poly.pdbx_seq_one_letter_code
_entity_poly.pdbx_strand_id
1 'polypeptide(L)'
;MLETNLKHLEVKEEVKEVLKNNEKVMICCGRMGPMCIPVYGIMEQLEDEYSHVAFRDQSFDIPAAVFIKSLPECSSFMGLPFTVYFKNGKVMAATSSIQTKEQIIEILDKEFGKSSLNNVHQNSKRSIVK
;
A
#
# COMPACT_ATOMS: atom_id res chain seq x y z
N MET A 1 16.69 -7.16 4.02
CA MET A 1 16.00 -5.90 3.70
C MET A 1 15.51 -5.92 2.26
N LEU A 2 14.35 -5.35 2.02
CA LEU A 2 13.83 -5.26 0.66
C LEU A 2 14.60 -4.21 -0.14
N GLU A 3 14.82 -4.50 -1.41
CA GLU A 3 15.59 -3.62 -2.29
C GLU A 3 14.64 -2.83 -3.18
N THR A 4 13.93 -1.89 -2.58
CA THR A 4 13.00 -1.01 -3.26
C THR A 4 13.32 0.43 -2.91
N ASN A 5 12.69 1.37 -3.61
CA ASN A 5 12.79 2.79 -3.27
C ASN A 5 11.70 3.24 -2.32
N LEU A 6 10.84 2.31 -1.88
CA LEU A 6 9.83 2.61 -0.89
C LEU A 6 10.47 2.71 0.49
N LYS A 7 9.83 3.42 1.40
CA LYS A 7 10.26 3.42 2.79
C LYS A 7 9.92 2.08 3.42
N HIS A 8 10.86 1.54 4.17
CA HIS A 8 10.75 0.21 4.78
C HIS A 8 10.28 0.32 6.22
N LEU A 9 9.43 -0.63 6.62
CA LEU A 9 9.02 -0.75 8.02
C LEU A 9 9.80 -1.92 8.63
N GLU A 10 10.87 -1.61 9.32
CA GLU A 10 11.80 -2.65 9.81
C GLU A 10 11.62 -2.98 11.27
N VAL A 11 11.05 -2.06 12.07
CA VAL A 11 10.80 -2.34 13.48
C VAL A 11 9.36 -2.00 13.81
N LYS A 12 8.88 -2.56 14.92
CA LYS A 12 7.51 -2.43 15.34
C LYS A 12 7.10 -0.97 15.52
N GLU A 13 8.00 -0.16 16.04
CA GLU A 13 7.72 1.24 16.28
C GLU A 13 7.43 2.00 15.01
N GLU A 14 8.10 1.63 13.92
CA GLU A 14 7.84 2.29 12.63
C GLU A 14 6.45 1.97 12.12
N VAL A 15 5.98 0.74 12.35
CA VAL A 15 4.62 0.37 11.95
C VAL A 15 3.62 1.22 12.74
N LYS A 16 3.82 1.33 14.04
CA LYS A 16 2.93 2.13 14.88
C LYS A 16 2.93 3.59 14.46
N GLU A 17 4.11 4.13 14.17
CA GLU A 17 4.24 5.54 13.80
C GLU A 17 3.57 5.85 12.47
N VAL A 18 3.77 5.01 11.47
CA VAL A 18 3.17 5.30 10.17
C VAL A 18 1.65 5.27 10.26
N LEU A 19 1.10 4.33 11.02
CA LEU A 19 -0.35 4.24 11.17
C LEU A 19 -0.92 5.38 12.02
N LYS A 20 -0.14 5.88 12.96
CA LYS A 20 -0.56 6.98 13.81
C LYS A 20 -0.49 8.32 13.09
N ASN A 21 0.57 8.52 12.30
CA ASN A 21 0.86 9.83 11.72
C ASN A 21 0.29 10.01 10.33
N ASN A 22 -0.31 9.00 9.75
CA ASN A 22 -0.88 9.09 8.41
C ASN A 22 -2.27 8.49 8.42
N GLU A 23 -3.21 9.24 7.87
CA GLU A 23 -4.59 8.75 7.80
C GLU A 23 -4.70 7.55 6.88
N LYS A 24 -4.00 7.59 5.73
CA LYS A 24 -4.13 6.58 4.69
C LYS A 24 -2.77 5.95 4.44
N VAL A 25 -2.70 4.62 4.59
CA VAL A 25 -1.43 3.89 4.52
C VAL A 25 -1.62 2.61 3.72
N MET A 26 -0.70 2.34 2.81
CA MET A 26 -0.64 1.08 2.08
C MET A 26 0.67 0.39 2.43
N ILE A 27 0.58 -0.82 2.98
CA ILE A 27 1.76 -1.60 3.35
C ILE A 27 1.79 -2.88 2.53
N CYS A 28 2.90 -3.13 1.87
CA CYS A 28 3.12 -4.35 1.11
C CYS A 28 4.17 -5.18 1.85
N CYS A 29 3.75 -6.29 2.42
CA CYS A 29 4.59 -7.16 3.24
C CYS A 29 4.95 -8.39 2.43
N GLY A 30 6.24 -8.53 2.07
CA GLY A 30 6.63 -9.63 1.20
C GLY A 30 8.13 -9.87 1.19
N ARG A 31 8.58 -10.50 0.12
CA ARG A 31 9.98 -10.82 -0.11
C ARG A 31 10.40 -10.25 -1.45
N MET A 32 11.67 -10.49 -1.84
CA MET A 32 12.14 -10.07 -3.17
C MET A 32 11.94 -11.22 -4.16
N GLY A 33 10.69 -11.57 -4.39
CA GLY A 33 10.32 -12.65 -5.27
C GLY A 33 9.45 -12.20 -6.44
N PRO A 34 9.18 -13.10 -7.39
CA PRO A 34 8.50 -12.72 -8.63
C PRO A 34 7.07 -12.25 -8.45
N MET A 35 6.43 -12.61 -7.33
CA MET A 35 5.07 -12.16 -7.06
C MET A 35 5.05 -10.84 -6.29
N CYS A 36 6.14 -10.51 -5.61
CA CYS A 36 6.21 -9.30 -4.79
C CYS A 36 6.80 -8.12 -5.53
N ILE A 37 7.87 -8.35 -6.29
CA ILE A 37 8.59 -7.26 -6.96
C ILE A 37 7.67 -6.41 -7.85
N PRO A 38 6.77 -6.98 -8.66
CA PRO A 38 5.89 -6.15 -9.47
C PRO A 38 5.00 -5.23 -8.64
N VAL A 39 4.55 -5.69 -7.48
CA VAL A 39 3.70 -4.86 -6.62
C VAL A 39 4.49 -3.68 -6.07
N TYR A 40 5.73 -3.91 -5.62
CA TYR A 40 6.58 -2.81 -5.16
C TYR A 40 6.80 -1.78 -6.26
N GLY A 41 7.05 -2.25 -7.48
CA GLY A 41 7.27 -1.34 -8.61
C GLY A 41 6.07 -0.46 -8.91
N ILE A 42 4.88 -1.06 -8.83
CA ILE A 42 3.65 -0.30 -9.01
C ILE A 42 3.49 0.75 -7.92
N MET A 43 3.76 0.37 -6.67
CA MET A 43 3.66 1.30 -5.56
C MET A 43 4.62 2.47 -5.74
N GLU A 44 5.86 2.20 -6.19
CA GLU A 44 6.82 3.27 -6.45
C GLU A 44 6.30 4.23 -7.51
N GLN A 45 5.66 3.70 -8.55
CA GLN A 45 5.08 4.55 -9.59
C GLN A 45 3.94 5.40 -9.06
N LEU A 46 3.18 4.87 -8.12
CA LEU A 46 1.97 5.53 -7.65
C LEU A 46 2.23 6.51 -6.51
N GLU A 47 3.40 6.50 -5.92
CA GLU A 47 3.68 7.37 -4.77
C GLU A 47 3.43 8.84 -5.06
N ASP A 48 3.87 9.31 -6.22
CA ASP A 48 3.70 10.72 -6.57
C ASP A 48 2.25 11.04 -6.90
N GLU A 49 1.55 10.08 -7.51
CA GLU A 49 0.16 10.30 -7.91
C GLU A 49 -0.80 10.24 -6.72
N TYR A 50 -0.43 9.49 -5.69
CA TYR A 50 -1.26 9.34 -4.50
C TYR A 50 -0.52 9.91 -3.30
N SER A 51 -0.19 11.20 -3.39
CA SER A 51 0.62 11.86 -2.36
C SER A 51 -0.11 11.92 -1.00
N HIS A 52 -1.41 11.66 -0.99
CA HIS A 52 -2.18 11.62 0.25
C HIS A 52 -2.15 10.23 0.90
N VAL A 53 -1.41 9.29 0.33
CA VAL A 53 -1.27 7.94 0.87
C VAL A 53 0.19 7.69 1.21
N ALA A 54 0.44 7.12 2.38
CA ALA A 54 1.80 6.71 2.77
C ALA A 54 2.02 5.29 2.26
N PHE A 55 2.97 5.13 1.36
CA PHE A 55 3.32 3.83 0.80
C PHE A 55 4.53 3.27 1.52
N ARG A 56 4.43 2.04 2.00
CA ARG A 56 5.51 1.39 2.75
C ARG A 56 5.65 -0.04 2.32
N ASP A 57 6.86 -0.59 2.40
CA ASP A 57 7.04 -2.01 2.28
C ASP A 57 7.57 -2.58 3.58
N GLN A 58 7.51 -3.91 3.69
CA GLN A 58 7.98 -4.59 4.88
C GLN A 58 8.44 -5.99 4.51
N SER A 59 9.61 -6.38 5.01
CA SER A 59 10.08 -7.74 4.80
C SER A 59 9.21 -8.71 5.60
N PHE A 60 8.75 -9.76 4.92
CA PHE A 60 7.87 -10.76 5.53
C PHE A 60 8.55 -11.51 6.65
N ASP A 61 9.87 -11.60 6.62
CA ASP A 61 10.63 -12.49 7.50
C ASP A 61 11.19 -11.82 8.76
N ILE A 62 10.90 -10.54 8.97
CA ILE A 62 11.37 -9.86 10.18
C ILE A 62 10.30 -9.91 11.26
N PRO A 63 10.69 -9.78 12.55
CA PRO A 63 9.73 -9.88 13.64
C PRO A 63 8.59 -8.85 13.55
N ALA A 64 8.86 -7.65 13.07
CA ALA A 64 7.83 -6.63 12.98
C ALA A 64 6.69 -7.02 12.03
N ALA A 65 6.93 -7.96 11.12
CA ALA A 65 5.92 -8.40 10.16
C ALA A 65 4.79 -9.18 10.83
N VAL A 66 4.98 -9.61 12.08
CA VAL A 66 3.93 -10.32 12.82
C VAL A 66 2.64 -9.48 12.86
N PHE A 67 2.77 -8.16 12.94
CA PHE A 67 1.58 -7.30 12.97
C PHE A 67 0.70 -7.56 11.73
N ILE A 68 1.31 -7.56 10.55
CA ILE A 68 0.56 -7.80 9.31
C ILE A 68 0.10 -9.26 9.23
N LYS A 69 1.00 -10.19 9.55
CA LYS A 69 0.72 -11.62 9.39
C LYS A 69 -0.40 -12.09 10.31
N SER A 70 -0.58 -11.42 11.43
CA SER A 70 -1.59 -11.82 12.40
C SER A 70 -2.92 -11.10 12.26
N LEU A 71 -3.05 -10.20 11.27
CA LEU A 71 -4.32 -9.54 11.04
C LEU A 71 -5.39 -10.56 10.64
N PRO A 72 -6.61 -10.45 11.19
CA PRO A 72 -7.69 -11.37 10.78
C PRO A 72 -7.93 -11.38 9.28
N GLU A 73 -7.79 -10.22 8.65
CA GLU A 73 -8.00 -10.09 7.21
C GLU A 73 -6.97 -10.88 6.41
N CYS A 74 -5.83 -11.20 7.01
CA CYS A 74 -4.76 -11.96 6.33
C CYS A 74 -4.74 -13.42 6.74
N SER A 75 -5.66 -13.87 7.59
CA SER A 75 -5.59 -15.20 8.18
C SER A 75 -5.69 -16.34 7.16
N SER A 76 -6.36 -16.10 6.04
CA SER A 76 -6.50 -17.13 4.99
C SER A 76 -5.51 -16.94 3.85
N PHE A 77 -4.64 -15.93 3.93
CA PHE A 77 -3.70 -15.64 2.85
C PHE A 77 -2.58 -16.66 2.82
N MET A 78 -2.22 -17.10 1.62
CA MET A 78 -1.14 -18.06 1.44
C MET A 78 -0.04 -17.55 0.53
N GLY A 79 -0.37 -16.69 -0.42
CA GLY A 79 0.60 -16.17 -1.38
C GLY A 79 1.10 -14.79 -0.99
N LEU A 80 2.39 -14.56 -1.18
CA LEU A 80 2.99 -13.25 -0.94
C LEU A 80 2.88 -12.40 -2.20
N PRO A 81 2.85 -11.09 -2.05
CA PRO A 81 2.90 -10.33 -0.81
C PRO A 81 1.51 -10.20 -0.17
N PHE A 82 1.50 -9.92 1.14
CA PHE A 82 0.29 -9.47 1.82
C PHE A 82 0.25 -7.95 1.71
N THR A 83 -0.76 -7.42 1.05
CA THR A 83 -0.88 -5.97 0.86
C THR A 83 -2.10 -5.49 1.63
N VAL A 84 -1.89 -4.55 2.54
CA VAL A 84 -2.96 -4.10 3.43
C VAL A 84 -3.10 -2.59 3.34
N TYR A 85 -4.34 -2.14 3.26
CA TYR A 85 -4.70 -0.73 3.12
C TYR A 85 -5.37 -0.29 4.41
N PHE A 86 -4.79 0.72 5.07
CA PHE A 86 -5.27 1.21 6.36
C PHE A 86 -5.80 2.63 6.24
N LYS A 87 -6.87 2.91 6.97
CA LYS A 87 -7.35 4.28 7.13
C LYS A 87 -7.61 4.52 8.60
N ASN A 88 -6.94 5.52 9.15
CA ASN A 88 -7.02 5.82 10.58
C ASN A 88 -6.69 4.59 11.43
N GLY A 89 -5.71 3.82 10.99
CA GLY A 89 -5.24 2.63 11.70
C GLY A 89 -6.10 1.40 11.53
N LYS A 90 -7.17 1.49 10.75
CA LYS A 90 -8.07 0.35 10.53
C LYS A 90 -7.89 -0.22 9.15
N VAL A 91 -8.00 -1.56 9.04
CA VAL A 91 -7.87 -2.24 7.76
C VAL A 91 -9.11 -1.96 6.92
N MET A 92 -8.90 -1.37 5.75
CA MET A 92 -9.98 -1.11 4.80
C MET A 92 -10.02 -2.16 3.70
N ALA A 93 -8.87 -2.74 3.37
CA ALA A 93 -8.77 -3.79 2.35
C ALA A 93 -7.48 -4.54 2.56
N ALA A 94 -7.45 -5.79 2.12
CA ALA A 94 -6.24 -6.60 2.18
C ALA A 94 -6.26 -7.57 1.01
N THR A 95 -5.10 -7.76 0.38
CA THR A 95 -4.97 -8.70 -0.74
C THR A 95 -3.74 -9.56 -0.54
N SER A 96 -3.72 -10.71 -1.21
CA SER A 96 -2.54 -11.57 -1.20
C SER A 96 -2.14 -11.87 -2.63
N SER A 97 -0.86 -12.19 -2.80
CA SER A 97 -0.28 -12.52 -4.08
C SER A 97 -0.19 -11.30 -4.99
N ILE A 98 0.22 -11.52 -6.23
CA ILE A 98 0.43 -10.42 -7.18
C ILE A 98 -0.87 -9.72 -7.50
N GLN A 99 -0.79 -8.40 -7.68
CA GLN A 99 -1.92 -7.57 -8.08
C GLN A 99 -1.51 -6.74 -9.28
N THR A 100 -2.44 -6.50 -10.19
CA THR A 100 -2.18 -5.61 -11.31
C THR A 100 -2.27 -4.16 -10.85
N LYS A 101 -1.71 -3.27 -11.68
CA LYS A 101 -1.80 -1.85 -11.38
C LYS A 101 -3.25 -1.40 -11.30
N GLU A 102 -4.09 -1.91 -12.19
CA GLU A 102 -5.52 -1.56 -12.18
C GLU A 102 -6.22 -2.00 -10.91
N GLN A 103 -5.88 -3.19 -10.41
CA GLN A 103 -6.47 -3.68 -9.17
C GLN A 103 -6.07 -2.81 -7.98
N ILE A 104 -4.81 -2.41 -7.94
CA ILE A 104 -4.32 -1.56 -6.86
C ILE A 104 -4.98 -0.18 -6.93
N ILE A 105 -5.05 0.39 -8.12
CA ILE A 105 -5.68 1.70 -8.31
C ILE A 105 -7.15 1.67 -7.90
N GLU A 106 -7.84 0.58 -8.24
CA GLU A 106 -9.25 0.45 -7.89
C GLU A 106 -9.44 0.52 -6.37
N ILE A 107 -8.58 -0.17 -5.62
CA ILE A 107 -8.66 -0.14 -4.17
C ILE A 107 -8.30 1.23 -3.61
N LEU A 108 -7.22 1.83 -4.12
CA LEU A 108 -6.81 3.15 -3.67
C LEU A 108 -7.89 4.19 -3.91
N ASP A 109 -8.50 4.18 -5.09
CA ASP A 109 -9.56 5.14 -5.40
C ASP A 109 -10.78 4.94 -4.53
N LYS A 110 -11.15 3.68 -4.31
CA LYS A 110 -12.34 3.38 -3.53
C LYS A 110 -12.15 3.73 -2.05
N GLU A 111 -11.01 3.38 -1.49
CA GLU A 111 -10.82 3.51 -0.05
C GLU A 111 -10.21 4.85 0.36
N PHE A 112 -9.39 5.46 -0.50
CA PHE A 112 -8.61 6.63 -0.13
C PHE A 112 -8.90 7.86 -1.00
N GLY A 113 -9.67 7.70 -2.07
CA GLY A 113 -9.89 8.80 -2.99
C GLY A 113 -8.90 8.79 -4.14
N LYS A 114 -9.30 9.39 -5.24
CA LYS A 114 -8.54 9.34 -6.48
C LYS A 114 -7.18 9.99 -6.34
N SER A 115 -6.30 9.70 -7.29
CA SER A 115 -4.94 10.22 -7.27
C SER A 115 -4.96 11.75 -7.19
N SER A 116 -3.96 12.29 -6.49
CA SER A 116 -3.86 13.74 -6.34
C SER A 116 -3.62 14.42 -7.68
N LEU A 117 -2.91 13.74 -8.60
CA LEU A 117 -2.71 14.27 -9.94
C LEU A 117 -4.01 14.29 -10.71
N ASN A 118 -4.80 13.20 -10.63
CA ASN A 118 -6.10 13.16 -11.28
C ASN A 118 -7.02 14.22 -10.73
N ASN A 119 -7.00 14.44 -9.44
CA ASN A 119 -7.86 15.46 -8.83
C ASN A 119 -7.51 16.84 -9.32
N VAL A 120 -6.22 17.17 -9.37
CA VAL A 120 -5.78 18.44 -9.91
C VAL A 120 -6.15 18.54 -11.37
N HIS A 121 -5.89 17.49 -12.11
CA HIS A 121 -6.20 17.45 -13.53
C HIS A 121 -7.68 17.62 -13.79
N GLN A 122 -8.51 16.92 -13.02
CA GLN A 122 -9.95 17.04 -13.16
C GLN A 122 -10.42 18.43 -12.83
N ASN A 123 -9.87 19.04 -11.81
CA ASN A 123 -10.27 20.40 -11.46
C ASN A 123 -9.98 21.38 -12.58
N SER A 124 -8.86 21.22 -13.27
CA SER A 124 -8.52 22.10 -14.36
C SER A 124 -9.25 21.77 -15.65
N LYS A 125 -9.68 20.52 -15.80
CA LYS A 125 -10.30 20.06 -17.04
C LYS A 125 -11.77 19.78 -16.94
N ARG A 126 -12.31 19.85 -15.75
CA ARG A 126 -13.67 19.40 -15.53
C ARG A 126 -14.67 20.11 -16.43
N SER A 127 -14.45 21.37 -16.62
CA SER A 127 -15.32 22.15 -17.48
C SER A 127 -15.16 21.75 -18.94
N ILE A 128 -14.10 21.07 -19.29
CA ILE A 128 -13.81 20.72 -20.67
C ILE A 128 -14.32 19.34 -21.00
N VAL A 129 -13.96 18.38 -20.18
CA VAL A 129 -14.15 16.96 -20.50
C VAL A 129 -15.42 16.43 -19.93
N LYS A 130 -15.67 16.81 -18.75
CA LYS A 130 -16.78 16.25 -18.01
C LYS A 130 -17.99 17.09 -18.11
#